data_64dc1130faaabf03e15cfa3a7d44f3c8
#
_entry.id   64dc1130faaabf03e15cfa3a7d44f3c8
#
_cell.length_a   1.000
_cell.length_b   1.000
_cell.length_c   1.000
_cell.angle_alpha   90.00
_cell.angle_beta   90.00
_cell.angle_gamma   90.00
#
_symmetry.space_group_name_H-M   'P 1'
#
loop_
_entity.id
_entity.type
_entity.pdbx_description
1 polymer ?
#
loop_
_entity_poly.entity_id
_entity_poly.type
_entity_poly.pdbx_seq_one_letter_code
_entity_poly.pdbx_strand_id
1 'polypeptide(L)'
;LYVVKDGEIVIVDEFTGRLMFGRRFNEGLHQAIEAKEGVKVKNESKTLATITFQNFFRLYDKLSGMTGTAMTEEAEFRQIYALDVIEIPTNKPIARIDHEDQVYKNEEGKYKAVIRQIEECHAKGQPVLVGTITIEKSELLSSMLKKKGIKHEVLNAKNHEREAEIVAQAGKKGAVTIATNMAGRGTDIMLGGNAEYLAKARMRKEGMDEALINEATGFAETDNEDILNARETYIKYNAEYKAAIKDEAEEVRQAGGLFILGTERHESRRIDNQLRGRAGRQGDPGESRFFISLEDDLMRKFGGERVQSVMQTLGIEDDVPIENAFLTKTIESSQRKVEGRNFSIRKNVLDFDDVMSQQRMTIYSQRAKVLDGEDVSDYVKNMIKETIEENVKTYCSDDYPENWNLIGLREHFANMQIGRASCRE
;
A
#
# COMPACT_ATOMS: atom_id res chain seq x y z
N LEU A 1 -10.22 14.43 -1.82
CA LEU A 1 -9.09 14.84 -0.98
C LEU A 1 -9.41 14.79 0.51
N TYR A 2 -10.65 15.08 0.95
CA TYR A 2 -11.12 14.96 2.32
C TYR A 2 -12.63 14.72 2.38
N VAL A 3 -13.09 14.20 3.51
CA VAL A 3 -14.52 14.05 3.85
C VAL A 3 -14.77 14.64 5.23
N VAL A 4 -16.01 15.06 5.49
CA VAL A 4 -16.47 15.44 6.82
C VAL A 4 -17.15 14.21 7.42
N LYS A 5 -16.60 13.67 8.50
CA LYS A 5 -17.17 12.51 9.21
C LYS A 5 -17.13 12.78 10.72
N ASP A 6 -18.25 12.49 11.39
CA ASP A 6 -18.40 12.63 12.84
C ASP A 6 -18.00 14.03 13.39
N GLY A 7 -18.19 15.08 12.58
CA GLY A 7 -17.82 16.45 12.94
C GLY A 7 -16.32 16.75 12.83
N GLU A 8 -15.56 15.92 12.14
CA GLU A 8 -14.12 16.07 11.89
C GLU A 8 -13.80 16.00 10.40
N ILE A 9 -12.73 16.68 10.00
CA ILE A 9 -12.15 16.56 8.66
C ILE A 9 -11.24 15.36 8.63
N VAL A 10 -11.53 14.40 7.74
CA VAL A 10 -10.71 13.21 7.54
C VAL A 10 -10.12 13.24 6.13
N ILE A 11 -8.80 13.15 6.05
CA ILE A 11 -8.10 13.10 4.76
C ILE A 11 -8.40 11.77 4.07
N VAL A 12 -8.62 11.84 2.76
CA VAL A 12 -8.77 10.66 1.90
C VAL A 12 -7.48 10.49 1.11
N ASP A 13 -6.86 9.33 1.20
CA ASP A 13 -5.69 8.98 0.41
C ASP A 13 -6.05 8.94 -1.09
N GLU A 14 -5.33 9.69 -1.88
CA GLU A 14 -5.61 9.90 -3.30
C GLU A 14 -5.44 8.60 -4.13
N PHE A 15 -4.52 7.74 -3.71
CA PHE A 15 -4.20 6.50 -4.41
C PHE A 15 -5.05 5.30 -3.96
N THR A 16 -5.28 5.19 -2.67
CA THR A 16 -6.06 4.06 -2.10
C THR A 16 -7.49 4.46 -1.79
N GLY A 17 -7.74 5.76 -1.68
CA GLY A 17 -8.99 6.37 -1.25
C GLY A 17 -9.40 6.03 0.18
N ARG A 18 -8.51 5.46 0.96
CA ARG A 18 -8.77 5.14 2.36
C ARG A 18 -8.82 6.40 3.21
N LEU A 19 -9.68 6.37 4.21
CA LEU A 19 -9.75 7.42 5.23
C LEU A 19 -8.52 7.37 6.11
N MET A 20 -7.82 8.51 6.21
CA MET A 20 -6.59 8.64 6.97
C MET A 20 -6.87 9.33 8.31
N PHE A 21 -7.42 8.58 9.25
CA PHE A 21 -7.71 9.09 10.59
C PHE A 21 -6.43 9.56 11.31
N GLY A 22 -6.53 10.65 12.07
CA GLY A 22 -5.44 11.22 12.83
C GLY A 22 -4.40 12.00 12.00
N ARG A 23 -4.46 11.96 10.67
CA ARG A 23 -3.63 12.81 9.80
C ARG A 23 -4.28 14.16 9.57
N ARG A 24 -3.42 15.19 9.45
CA ARG A 24 -3.84 16.57 9.21
C ARG A 24 -2.98 17.17 8.10
N PHE A 25 -3.55 18.09 7.31
CA PHE A 25 -2.77 18.93 6.40
C PHE A 25 -1.92 19.90 7.21
N ASN A 26 -0.74 20.23 6.71
CA ASN A 26 0.20 21.14 7.33
C ASN A 26 -0.11 22.61 7.02
N GLU A 27 0.61 23.50 7.67
CA GLU A 27 0.65 24.95 7.35
C GLU A 27 -0.71 25.64 7.45
N GLY A 28 -1.53 25.25 8.43
CA GLY A 28 -2.83 25.86 8.64
C GLY A 28 -3.93 25.46 7.66
N LEU A 29 -3.62 24.67 6.62
CA LEU A 29 -4.60 24.24 5.61
C LEU A 29 -5.73 23.42 6.25
N HIS A 30 -5.41 22.56 7.21
CA HIS A 30 -6.44 21.75 7.87
C HIS A 30 -7.43 22.61 8.66
N GLN A 31 -6.93 23.58 9.42
CA GLN A 31 -7.76 24.53 10.14
C GLN A 31 -8.61 25.39 9.20
N ALA A 32 -8.06 25.81 8.05
CA ALA A 32 -8.82 26.54 7.05
C ALA A 32 -9.98 25.71 6.49
N ILE A 33 -9.76 24.41 6.28
CA ILE A 33 -10.81 23.49 5.84
C ILE A 33 -11.84 23.27 6.97
N GLU A 34 -11.39 23.07 8.22
CA GLU A 34 -12.28 22.95 9.39
C GLU A 34 -13.19 24.18 9.52
N ALA A 35 -12.63 25.38 9.37
CA ALA A 35 -13.39 26.62 9.38
C ALA A 35 -14.37 26.72 8.21
N LYS A 36 -13.95 26.34 7.00
CA LYS A 36 -14.80 26.34 5.80
C LYS A 36 -16.00 25.42 5.94
N GLU A 37 -15.79 24.20 6.46
CA GLU A 37 -16.85 23.19 6.62
C GLU A 37 -17.67 23.39 7.92
N GLY A 38 -17.35 24.43 8.73
CA GLY A 38 -18.09 24.76 9.95
C GLY A 38 -17.91 23.76 11.09
N VAL A 39 -16.86 22.95 11.04
CA VAL A 39 -16.52 22.02 12.13
C VAL A 39 -15.59 22.70 13.14
N LYS A 40 -15.43 22.10 14.34
CA LYS A 40 -14.59 22.68 15.39
C LYS A 40 -13.13 22.72 14.92
N VAL A 41 -12.56 23.91 14.86
CA VAL A 41 -11.14 24.13 14.57
C VAL A 41 -10.29 23.59 15.74
N LYS A 42 -9.39 22.64 15.45
CA LYS A 42 -8.47 22.05 16.42
C LYS A 42 -7.09 22.72 16.35
N ASN A 43 -6.33 22.61 17.42
CA ASN A 43 -4.94 23.08 17.45
C ASN A 43 -4.08 22.33 16.42
N GLU A 44 -3.09 23.04 15.89
CA GLU A 44 -2.12 22.44 14.99
C GLU A 44 -1.22 21.44 15.73
N SER A 45 -0.96 20.29 15.11
CA SER A 45 0.02 19.36 15.62
C SER A 45 1.41 19.72 15.08
N LYS A 46 2.38 19.88 15.97
CA LYS A 46 3.78 20.10 15.57
C LYS A 46 4.48 18.74 15.38
N THR A 47 4.95 18.46 14.19
CA THR A 47 5.82 17.32 13.93
C THR A 47 7.16 17.55 14.62
N LEU A 48 7.51 16.71 15.60
CA LEU A 48 8.76 16.82 16.35
C LEU A 48 9.92 16.13 15.63
N ALA A 49 9.66 15.01 14.97
CA ALA A 49 10.65 14.26 14.21
C ALA A 49 9.96 13.38 13.17
N THR A 50 10.70 13.04 12.12
CA THR A 50 10.29 12.09 11.08
C THR A 50 11.36 11.02 10.93
N ILE A 51 10.96 9.84 10.48
CA ILE A 51 11.85 8.73 10.14
C ILE A 51 11.30 8.05 8.89
N THR A 52 12.16 7.60 8.00
CA THR A 52 11.74 6.79 6.86
C THR A 52 11.30 5.40 7.32
N PHE A 53 10.39 4.75 6.58
CA PHE A 53 10.01 3.37 6.87
C PHE A 53 11.22 2.44 6.83
N GLN A 54 12.16 2.65 5.91
CA GLN A 54 13.38 1.86 5.80
C GLN A 54 14.19 1.92 7.09
N ASN A 55 14.48 3.11 7.59
CA ASN A 55 15.24 3.27 8.83
C ASN A 55 14.46 2.80 10.06
N PHE A 56 13.14 2.97 10.07
CA PHE A 56 12.31 2.45 11.14
C PHE A 56 12.41 0.92 11.25
N PHE A 57 12.28 0.19 10.15
CA PHE A 57 12.38 -1.28 10.17
C PHE A 57 13.80 -1.79 10.41
N ARG A 58 14.83 -1.02 10.06
CA ARG A 58 16.24 -1.35 10.37
C ARG A 58 16.59 -1.23 11.87
N LEU A 59 15.70 -0.66 12.67
CA LEU A 59 15.87 -0.63 14.15
C LEU A 59 15.64 -2.00 14.82
N TYR A 60 15.05 -2.96 14.12
CA TYR A 60 14.76 -4.28 14.68
C TYR A 60 15.94 -5.23 14.43
N ASP A 61 16.37 -5.94 15.47
CA ASP A 61 17.44 -6.94 15.39
C ASP A 61 17.04 -8.15 14.53
N LYS A 62 15.75 -8.52 14.55
CA LYS A 62 15.17 -9.56 13.72
C LYS A 62 14.05 -8.99 12.90
N LEU A 63 14.21 -9.05 11.59
CA LEU A 63 13.21 -8.62 10.62
C LEU A 63 12.91 -9.76 9.65
N SER A 64 11.64 -10.06 9.49
CA SER A 64 11.17 -11.03 8.50
C SER A 64 9.78 -10.64 7.99
N GLY A 65 9.40 -11.17 6.85
CA GLY A 65 8.09 -10.92 6.27
C GLY A 65 7.66 -12.04 5.34
N MET A 66 6.37 -12.11 5.02
CA MET A 66 5.81 -13.06 4.07
C MET A 66 4.97 -12.34 3.03
N THR A 67 5.18 -12.70 1.77
CA THR A 67 4.33 -12.28 0.66
C THR A 67 4.49 -13.22 -0.52
N GLY A 68 3.46 -13.40 -1.33
CA GLY A 68 3.54 -14.18 -2.57
C GLY A 68 4.24 -13.46 -3.73
N THR A 69 4.76 -12.25 -3.52
CA THR A 69 5.29 -11.39 -4.61
C THR A 69 6.63 -10.75 -4.28
N ALA A 70 7.40 -11.27 -3.31
CA ALA A 70 8.67 -10.69 -2.90
C ALA A 70 9.78 -10.85 -3.93
N MET A 71 9.78 -11.91 -4.72
CA MET A 71 10.88 -12.28 -5.63
C MET A 71 11.19 -11.17 -6.65
N THR A 72 10.20 -10.40 -7.09
CA THR A 72 10.41 -9.28 -8.02
C THR A 72 11.24 -8.14 -7.42
N GLU A 73 11.29 -8.04 -6.10
CA GLU A 73 11.94 -6.97 -5.33
C GLU A 73 13.14 -7.51 -4.49
N GLU A 74 13.61 -8.74 -4.75
CA GLU A 74 14.69 -9.39 -3.99
C GLU A 74 15.94 -8.50 -3.86
N ALA A 75 16.34 -7.86 -4.97
CA ALA A 75 17.51 -6.99 -4.98
C ALA A 75 17.37 -5.80 -4.00
N GLU A 76 16.17 -5.22 -3.89
CA GLU A 76 15.88 -4.14 -2.94
C GLU A 76 15.89 -4.64 -1.51
N PHE A 77 15.28 -5.80 -1.21
CA PHE A 77 15.30 -6.40 0.13
C PHE A 77 16.72 -6.70 0.60
N ARG A 78 17.56 -7.25 -0.28
CA ARG A 78 18.95 -7.54 0.04
C ARG A 78 19.77 -6.27 0.27
N GLN A 79 19.59 -5.25 -0.57
CA GLN A 79 20.40 -4.03 -0.51
C GLN A 79 20.02 -3.11 0.65
N ILE A 80 18.73 -3.02 1.00
CA ILE A 80 18.24 -2.10 2.04
C ILE A 80 18.23 -2.77 3.42
N TYR A 81 17.77 -4.02 3.51
CA TYR A 81 17.50 -4.69 4.77
C TYR A 81 18.42 -5.89 5.03
N ALA A 82 19.33 -6.22 4.11
CA ALA A 82 20.15 -7.44 4.15
C ALA A 82 19.31 -8.73 4.30
N LEU A 83 18.11 -8.74 3.70
CA LEU A 83 17.19 -9.87 3.72
C LEU A 83 17.28 -10.67 2.41
N ASP A 84 17.39 -11.99 2.53
CA ASP A 84 17.25 -12.91 1.41
C ASP A 84 15.77 -13.26 1.21
N VAL A 85 15.38 -13.45 -0.05
CA VAL A 85 14.04 -13.90 -0.43
C VAL A 85 14.09 -15.39 -0.71
N ILE A 86 13.31 -16.17 0.03
CA ILE A 86 13.25 -17.63 -0.11
C ILE A 86 11.86 -17.99 -0.64
N GLU A 87 11.82 -18.67 -1.78
CA GLU A 87 10.59 -19.18 -2.35
C GLU A 87 10.21 -20.51 -1.70
N ILE A 88 9.05 -20.54 -1.05
CA ILE A 88 8.48 -21.73 -0.46
C ILE A 88 7.47 -22.32 -1.45
N PRO A 89 7.64 -23.58 -1.88
CA PRO A 89 6.70 -24.23 -2.80
C PRO A 89 5.27 -24.23 -2.26
N THR A 90 4.31 -24.06 -3.15
CA THR A 90 2.88 -24.11 -2.79
C THR A 90 2.48 -25.53 -2.37
N ASN A 91 1.57 -25.64 -1.38
CA ASN A 91 1.06 -26.94 -0.91
C ASN A 91 0.35 -27.73 -2.02
N LYS A 92 -0.38 -27.04 -2.91
CA LYS A 92 -0.99 -27.61 -4.10
C LYS A 92 -0.45 -26.92 -5.35
N PRO A 93 -0.33 -27.63 -6.48
CA PRO A 93 0.06 -27.00 -7.74
C PRO A 93 -0.87 -25.84 -8.10
N ILE A 94 -0.31 -24.80 -8.72
CA ILE A 94 -1.08 -23.67 -9.21
C ILE A 94 -1.87 -24.14 -10.43
N ALA A 95 -3.21 -24.14 -10.33
CA ALA A 95 -4.13 -24.50 -11.41
C ALA A 95 -4.59 -23.28 -12.24
N ARG A 96 -4.19 -22.07 -11.84
CA ARG A 96 -4.55 -20.84 -12.55
C ARG A 96 -3.86 -20.76 -13.90
N ILE A 97 -4.60 -20.33 -14.91
CA ILE A 97 -4.12 -20.06 -16.27
C ILE A 97 -3.93 -18.56 -16.44
N ASP A 98 -2.70 -18.12 -16.65
CA ASP A 98 -2.39 -16.73 -16.93
C ASP A 98 -2.27 -16.56 -18.46
N HIS A 99 -3.30 -15.95 -19.08
CA HIS A 99 -3.34 -15.68 -20.51
C HIS A 99 -2.41 -14.52 -20.89
N GLU A 100 -2.00 -14.49 -22.16
CA GLU A 100 -1.24 -13.38 -22.73
C GLU A 100 -2.06 -12.07 -22.70
N ASP A 101 -1.33 -10.96 -22.62
CA ASP A 101 -1.93 -9.63 -22.66
C ASP A 101 -2.55 -9.34 -24.02
N GLN A 102 -3.72 -8.73 -24.02
CA GLN A 102 -4.35 -8.20 -25.24
C GLN A 102 -4.08 -6.71 -25.34
N VAL A 103 -3.38 -6.30 -26.38
CA VAL A 103 -3.00 -4.91 -26.60
C VAL A 103 -3.88 -4.29 -27.69
N TYR A 104 -4.47 -3.13 -27.39
CA TYR A 104 -5.35 -2.37 -28.26
C TYR A 104 -4.71 -1.02 -28.60
N LYS A 105 -5.08 -0.47 -29.75
CA LYS A 105 -4.57 0.81 -30.21
C LYS A 105 -5.01 1.97 -29.33
N ASN A 106 -6.28 1.96 -28.90
CA ASN A 106 -6.89 3.02 -28.09
C ASN A 106 -7.67 2.47 -26.90
N GLU A 107 -8.05 3.34 -25.95
CA GLU A 107 -8.83 2.96 -24.79
C GLU A 107 -10.25 2.50 -25.15
N GLU A 108 -10.87 3.03 -26.20
CA GLU A 108 -12.23 2.66 -26.59
C GLU A 108 -12.31 1.20 -27.03
N GLY A 109 -11.39 0.74 -27.90
CA GLY A 109 -11.30 -0.66 -28.31
C GLY A 109 -11.03 -1.59 -27.15
N LYS A 110 -10.12 -1.18 -26.26
CA LYS A 110 -9.82 -1.90 -25.00
C LYS A 110 -11.09 -2.11 -24.17
N TYR A 111 -11.84 -1.05 -23.85
CA TYR A 111 -13.05 -1.17 -23.02
C TYR A 111 -14.15 -1.98 -23.67
N LYS A 112 -14.33 -1.91 -25.00
CA LYS A 112 -15.26 -2.80 -25.72
C LYS A 112 -14.88 -4.26 -25.55
N ALA A 113 -13.60 -4.59 -25.62
CA ALA A 113 -13.11 -5.96 -25.42
C ALA A 113 -13.24 -6.42 -23.95
N VAL A 114 -12.95 -5.54 -22.98
CA VAL A 114 -13.18 -5.80 -21.55
C VAL A 114 -14.63 -6.18 -21.30
N ILE A 115 -15.57 -5.41 -21.83
CA ILE A 115 -17.01 -5.67 -21.64
C ILE A 115 -17.39 -7.01 -22.30
N ARG A 116 -16.90 -7.32 -23.50
CA ARG A 116 -17.14 -8.59 -24.18
C ARG A 116 -16.65 -9.78 -23.34
N GLN A 117 -15.45 -9.68 -22.77
CA GLN A 117 -14.91 -10.71 -21.90
C GLN A 117 -15.76 -10.90 -20.63
N ILE A 118 -16.26 -9.80 -20.04
CA ILE A 118 -17.16 -9.86 -18.88
C ILE A 118 -18.50 -10.53 -19.28
N GLU A 119 -19.07 -10.19 -20.43
CA GLU A 119 -20.30 -10.81 -20.95
C GLU A 119 -20.12 -12.34 -21.15
N GLU A 120 -19.00 -12.75 -21.73
CA GLU A 120 -18.66 -14.17 -21.92
C GLU A 120 -18.53 -14.95 -20.60
N CYS A 121 -17.80 -14.38 -19.63
CA CYS A 121 -17.65 -15.00 -18.31
C CYS A 121 -18.99 -15.07 -17.57
N HIS A 122 -19.75 -13.98 -17.58
CA HIS A 122 -21.07 -13.93 -16.94
C HIS A 122 -22.04 -14.96 -17.53
N ALA A 123 -22.04 -15.13 -18.86
CA ALA A 123 -22.87 -16.14 -19.54
C ALA A 123 -22.48 -17.57 -19.15
N LYS A 124 -21.21 -17.85 -18.87
CA LYS A 124 -20.72 -19.15 -18.36
C LYS A 124 -20.98 -19.34 -16.85
N GLY A 125 -21.41 -18.31 -16.14
CA GLY A 125 -21.51 -18.32 -14.69
C GLY A 125 -20.16 -18.18 -13.97
N GLN A 126 -19.10 -17.80 -14.67
CA GLN A 126 -17.77 -17.57 -14.13
C GLN A 126 -17.70 -16.20 -13.45
N PRO A 127 -17.32 -16.07 -12.16
CA PRO A 127 -17.14 -14.79 -11.51
C PRO A 127 -15.95 -14.04 -12.08
N VAL A 128 -16.07 -12.71 -12.18
CA VAL A 128 -15.03 -11.82 -12.71
C VAL A 128 -14.66 -10.76 -11.69
N LEU A 129 -13.38 -10.62 -11.41
CA LEU A 129 -12.82 -9.48 -10.67
C LEU A 129 -12.04 -8.60 -11.63
N VAL A 130 -12.56 -7.39 -11.86
CA VAL A 130 -11.92 -6.40 -12.73
C VAL A 130 -11.06 -5.47 -11.91
N GLY A 131 -9.76 -5.46 -12.18
CA GLY A 131 -8.80 -4.53 -11.59
C GLY A 131 -8.67 -3.24 -12.41
N THR A 132 -8.88 -2.09 -11.77
CA THR A 132 -8.67 -0.76 -12.36
C THR A 132 -7.63 0.01 -11.56
N ILE A 133 -6.91 0.95 -12.18
CA ILE A 133 -5.87 1.74 -11.50
C ILE A 133 -6.48 2.92 -10.75
N THR A 134 -7.49 3.59 -11.32
CA THR A 134 -8.09 4.80 -10.74
C THR A 134 -9.58 4.64 -10.48
N ILE A 135 -10.11 5.53 -9.62
CA ILE A 135 -11.54 5.58 -9.31
C ILE A 135 -12.34 5.97 -10.55
N GLU A 136 -11.87 6.95 -11.34
CA GLU A 136 -12.52 7.42 -12.54
C GLU A 136 -12.70 6.28 -13.56
N LYS A 137 -11.67 5.46 -13.78
CA LYS A 137 -11.73 4.29 -14.67
C LYS A 137 -12.70 3.24 -14.15
N SER A 138 -12.79 3.05 -12.83
CA SER A 138 -13.78 2.15 -12.22
C SER A 138 -15.22 2.65 -12.42
N GLU A 139 -15.46 3.95 -12.29
CA GLU A 139 -16.77 4.58 -12.50
C GLU A 139 -17.16 4.58 -13.99
N LEU A 140 -16.21 4.85 -14.90
CA LEU A 140 -16.42 4.75 -16.33
C LEU A 140 -16.88 3.34 -16.74
N LEU A 141 -16.13 2.32 -16.32
CA LEU A 141 -16.47 0.93 -16.63
C LEU A 141 -17.83 0.54 -16.02
N SER A 142 -18.10 0.96 -14.77
CA SER A 142 -19.40 0.75 -14.12
C SER A 142 -20.55 1.37 -14.94
N SER A 143 -20.37 2.59 -15.46
CA SER A 143 -21.38 3.24 -16.29
C SER A 143 -21.64 2.46 -17.60
N MET A 144 -20.59 1.91 -18.20
CA MET A 144 -20.69 1.11 -19.43
C MET A 144 -21.40 -0.23 -19.17
N LEU A 145 -21.09 -0.93 -18.08
CA LEU A 145 -21.77 -2.18 -17.69
C LEU A 145 -23.23 -1.97 -17.33
N LYS A 146 -23.58 -0.85 -16.67
CA LYS A 146 -24.98 -0.47 -16.41
C LYS A 146 -25.79 -0.30 -17.71
N LYS A 147 -25.20 0.34 -18.74
CA LYS A 147 -25.84 0.48 -20.05
C LYS A 147 -26.11 -0.88 -20.73
N LYS A 148 -25.28 -1.88 -20.44
CA LYS A 148 -25.42 -3.26 -20.91
C LYS A 148 -26.35 -4.12 -20.05
N GLY A 149 -26.83 -3.60 -18.92
CA GLY A 149 -27.70 -4.33 -18.00
C GLY A 149 -27.00 -5.40 -17.15
N ILE A 150 -25.66 -5.38 -17.08
CA ILE A 150 -24.87 -6.32 -16.28
C ILE A 150 -24.84 -5.86 -14.83
N LYS A 151 -25.35 -6.69 -13.92
CA LYS A 151 -25.27 -6.45 -12.46
C LYS A 151 -23.82 -6.58 -12.03
N HIS A 152 -23.34 -5.60 -11.28
CA HIS A 152 -21.96 -5.58 -10.78
C HIS A 152 -21.87 -4.77 -9.51
N GLU A 153 -20.86 -5.06 -8.71
CA GLU A 153 -20.47 -4.30 -7.52
C GLU A 153 -19.19 -3.51 -7.78
N VAL A 154 -19.08 -2.32 -7.18
CA VAL A 154 -17.91 -1.46 -7.32
C VAL A 154 -17.24 -1.26 -5.99
N LEU A 155 -16.00 -1.68 -5.91
CA LEU A 155 -15.10 -1.51 -4.79
C LEU A 155 -14.13 -0.37 -5.07
N ASN A 156 -14.47 0.78 -4.56
CA ASN A 156 -13.59 1.93 -4.55
C ASN A 156 -13.66 2.61 -3.17
N ALA A 157 -12.83 3.60 -2.98
CA ALA A 157 -12.75 4.33 -1.74
C ALA A 157 -14.05 4.97 -1.23
N LYS A 158 -14.97 5.25 -2.14
CA LYS A 158 -16.28 5.81 -1.77
C LYS A 158 -17.16 4.80 -1.03
N ASN A 159 -16.90 3.49 -1.22
CA ASN A 159 -17.70 2.37 -0.69
C ASN A 159 -16.93 1.47 0.28
N HIS A 160 -15.92 2.00 0.97
CA HIS A 160 -15.03 1.21 1.83
C HIS A 160 -15.74 0.51 3.00
N GLU A 161 -16.87 1.04 3.48
CA GLU A 161 -17.64 0.44 4.58
C GLU A 161 -18.24 -0.93 4.20
N ARG A 162 -18.52 -1.14 2.91
CA ARG A 162 -19.04 -2.40 2.37
C ARG A 162 -17.97 -3.28 1.72
N GLU A 163 -16.70 -2.89 1.81
CA GLU A 163 -15.60 -3.59 1.13
C GLU A 163 -15.54 -5.07 1.48
N ALA A 164 -15.58 -5.40 2.78
CA ALA A 164 -15.51 -6.78 3.24
C ALA A 164 -16.70 -7.63 2.76
N GLU A 165 -17.91 -7.03 2.72
CA GLU A 165 -19.12 -7.69 2.21
C GLU A 165 -18.99 -8.03 0.72
N ILE A 166 -18.60 -7.03 -0.09
CA ILE A 166 -18.50 -7.18 -1.54
C ILE A 166 -17.42 -8.20 -1.91
N VAL A 167 -16.23 -8.13 -1.26
CA VAL A 167 -15.14 -9.07 -1.52
C VAL A 167 -15.52 -10.49 -1.13
N ALA A 168 -16.17 -10.66 0.01
CA ALA A 168 -16.64 -11.96 0.48
C ALA A 168 -17.59 -12.66 -0.51
N GLN A 169 -18.31 -11.88 -1.30
CA GLN A 169 -19.28 -12.38 -2.29
C GLN A 169 -18.79 -12.33 -3.74
N ALA A 170 -17.56 -11.82 -3.99
CA ALA A 170 -17.00 -11.69 -5.33
C ALA A 170 -16.76 -13.04 -6.06
N GLY A 171 -16.71 -14.15 -5.30
CA GLY A 171 -16.56 -15.50 -5.86
C GLY A 171 -17.87 -16.23 -6.18
N LYS A 172 -19.03 -15.59 -6.05
CA LYS A 172 -20.33 -16.18 -6.40
C LYS A 172 -20.47 -16.39 -7.91
N LYS A 173 -21.29 -17.36 -8.28
CA LYS A 173 -21.61 -17.66 -9.68
C LYS A 173 -22.03 -16.41 -10.44
N GLY A 174 -21.34 -16.09 -11.53
CA GLY A 174 -21.61 -14.97 -12.40
C GLY A 174 -21.46 -13.58 -11.75
N ALA A 175 -20.83 -13.48 -10.57
CA ALA A 175 -20.57 -12.19 -9.93
C ALA A 175 -19.59 -11.37 -10.76
N VAL A 176 -19.87 -10.06 -10.90
CA VAL A 176 -18.94 -9.11 -11.51
C VAL A 176 -18.59 -8.05 -10.48
N THR A 177 -17.30 -7.95 -10.16
CA THR A 177 -16.79 -6.99 -9.18
C THR A 177 -15.71 -6.13 -9.82
N ILE A 178 -15.90 -4.80 -9.80
CA ILE A 178 -14.87 -3.85 -10.24
C ILE A 178 -14.17 -3.36 -8.98
N ALA A 179 -12.85 -3.54 -8.91
CA ALA A 179 -12.06 -3.11 -7.75
C ALA A 179 -10.93 -2.19 -8.19
N THR A 180 -10.76 -1.07 -7.50
CA THR A 180 -9.49 -0.34 -7.59
C THR A 180 -8.40 -1.17 -6.90
N ASN A 181 -7.18 -1.00 -7.35
CA ASN A 181 -6.03 -1.88 -7.13
C ASN A 181 -5.80 -2.41 -5.72
N MET A 182 -6.08 -1.60 -4.70
CA MET A 182 -5.82 -1.95 -3.29
C MET A 182 -7.07 -2.40 -2.54
N ALA A 183 -8.25 -2.28 -3.16
CA ALA A 183 -9.50 -2.69 -2.53
C ALA A 183 -9.58 -4.21 -2.34
N GLY A 184 -10.06 -4.66 -1.20
CA GLY A 184 -10.19 -6.08 -0.85
C GLY A 184 -8.87 -6.80 -0.53
N ARG A 185 -7.76 -6.08 -0.30
CA ARG A 185 -6.52 -6.69 0.14
C ARG A 185 -6.66 -7.24 1.56
N GLY A 186 -6.14 -8.47 1.78
CA GLY A 186 -6.23 -9.15 3.08
C GLY A 186 -7.50 -9.98 3.27
N THR A 187 -8.47 -9.92 2.35
CA THR A 187 -9.66 -10.76 2.37
C THR A 187 -9.56 -11.81 1.27
N ASP A 188 -9.86 -13.05 1.60
CA ASP A 188 -9.86 -14.16 0.65
C ASP A 188 -11.16 -14.21 -0.15
N ILE A 189 -11.05 -14.44 -1.47
CA ILE A 189 -12.21 -14.61 -2.35
C ILE A 189 -12.47 -16.12 -2.48
N MET A 190 -13.51 -16.58 -1.83
CA MET A 190 -13.92 -17.97 -1.83
C MET A 190 -14.90 -18.23 -2.99
N LEU A 191 -14.66 -19.30 -3.77
CA LEU A 191 -15.57 -19.71 -4.84
C LEU A 191 -16.93 -20.12 -4.27
N GLY A 192 -18.01 -19.61 -4.84
CA GLY A 192 -19.39 -19.75 -4.34
C GLY A 192 -19.78 -18.76 -3.25
N GLY A 193 -18.80 -18.00 -2.68
CA GLY A 193 -19.00 -17.05 -1.60
C GLY A 193 -18.35 -17.46 -0.28
N ASN A 194 -18.34 -16.58 0.70
CA ASN A 194 -17.71 -16.78 2.00
C ASN A 194 -18.76 -17.11 3.09
N ALA A 195 -18.79 -18.38 3.49
CA ALA A 195 -19.71 -18.88 4.53
C ALA A 195 -19.44 -18.24 5.90
N GLU A 196 -18.19 -17.99 6.26
CA GLU A 196 -17.82 -17.37 7.54
C GLU A 196 -18.34 -15.95 7.64
N TYR A 197 -18.22 -15.20 6.54
CA TYR A 197 -18.76 -13.84 6.49
C TYR A 197 -20.28 -13.84 6.66
N LEU A 198 -21.00 -14.76 5.97
CA LEU A 198 -22.44 -14.89 6.07
C LEU A 198 -22.88 -15.30 7.48
N ALA A 199 -22.16 -16.21 8.13
CA ALA A 199 -22.42 -16.59 9.51
C ALA A 199 -22.28 -15.39 10.47
N LYS A 200 -21.17 -14.66 10.40
CA LYS A 200 -20.95 -13.45 11.19
C LYS A 200 -22.00 -12.36 10.91
N ALA A 201 -22.36 -12.16 9.66
CA ALA A 201 -23.38 -11.18 9.28
C ALA A 201 -24.77 -11.54 9.86
N ARG A 202 -25.10 -12.86 9.93
CA ARG A 202 -26.32 -13.32 10.55
C ARG A 202 -26.32 -13.10 12.07
N MET A 203 -25.19 -13.41 12.74
CA MET A 203 -25.03 -13.14 14.19
C MET A 203 -25.19 -11.65 14.51
N ARG A 204 -24.63 -10.74 13.69
CA ARG A 204 -24.84 -9.28 13.81
C ARG A 204 -26.32 -8.91 13.68
N LYS A 205 -26.99 -9.47 12.68
CA LYS A 205 -28.43 -9.21 12.44
C LYS A 205 -29.30 -9.69 13.57
N GLU A 206 -28.91 -10.74 14.28
CA GLU A 206 -29.59 -11.26 15.48
C GLU A 206 -29.22 -10.46 16.74
N GLY A 207 -28.41 -9.41 16.64
CA GLY A 207 -28.09 -8.47 17.72
C GLY A 207 -26.93 -8.90 18.62
N MET A 208 -26.10 -9.86 18.20
CA MET A 208 -24.91 -10.27 18.95
C MET A 208 -23.85 -9.17 18.92
N ASP A 209 -23.19 -8.91 20.04
CA ASP A 209 -22.12 -7.92 20.14
C ASP A 209 -20.90 -8.29 19.29
N GLU A 210 -20.28 -7.28 18.66
CA GLU A 210 -19.12 -7.46 17.77
C GLU A 210 -17.93 -8.11 18.51
N ALA A 211 -17.75 -7.81 19.80
CA ALA A 211 -16.72 -8.43 20.61
C ALA A 211 -16.93 -9.96 20.74
N LEU A 212 -18.16 -10.39 20.98
CA LEU A 212 -18.53 -11.81 21.06
C LEU A 212 -18.38 -12.52 19.70
N ILE A 213 -18.74 -11.85 18.59
CA ILE A 213 -18.56 -12.39 17.23
C ILE A 213 -17.10 -12.62 16.92
N ASN A 214 -16.22 -11.71 17.35
CA ASN A 214 -14.78 -11.86 17.16
C ASN A 214 -14.22 -13.02 18.01
N GLU A 215 -14.63 -13.13 19.26
CA GLU A 215 -14.25 -14.23 20.15
C GLU A 215 -14.83 -15.59 19.73
N ALA A 216 -15.97 -15.60 19.04
CA ALA A 216 -16.57 -16.81 18.48
C ALA A 216 -15.67 -17.50 17.43
N THR A 217 -14.80 -16.75 16.76
CA THR A 217 -13.83 -17.28 15.79
C THR A 217 -12.42 -17.48 16.37
N GLY A 218 -12.22 -17.13 17.64
CA GLY A 218 -10.97 -17.31 18.35
C GLY A 218 -10.75 -18.77 18.78
N PHE A 219 -9.46 -19.16 18.91
CA PHE A 219 -9.04 -20.50 19.35
C PHE A 219 -8.58 -20.52 20.81
N ALA A 220 -8.62 -19.39 21.51
CA ALA A 220 -8.21 -19.33 22.91
C ALA A 220 -9.16 -20.16 23.80
N GLU A 221 -8.60 -20.90 24.74
CA GLU A 221 -9.41 -21.61 25.75
C GLU A 221 -10.12 -20.56 26.65
N THR A 222 -11.40 -20.79 26.92
CA THR A 222 -12.22 -19.90 27.74
C THR A 222 -13.30 -20.68 28.47
N ASP A 223 -13.59 -20.28 29.68
CA ASP A 223 -14.71 -20.81 30.51
C ASP A 223 -15.92 -19.87 30.49
N ASN A 224 -15.89 -18.81 29.67
CA ASN A 224 -16.98 -17.86 29.55
C ASN A 224 -18.12 -18.46 28.73
N GLU A 225 -19.26 -18.67 29.35
CA GLU A 225 -20.45 -19.28 28.75
C GLU A 225 -20.99 -18.49 27.55
N ASP A 226 -20.91 -17.16 27.56
CA ASP A 226 -21.36 -16.32 26.44
C ASP A 226 -20.49 -16.55 25.20
N ILE A 227 -19.15 -16.68 25.38
CA ILE A 227 -18.25 -16.97 24.29
C ILE A 227 -18.45 -18.39 23.75
N LEU A 228 -18.67 -19.38 24.63
CA LEU A 228 -18.95 -20.76 24.23
C LEU A 228 -20.24 -20.84 23.41
N ASN A 229 -21.32 -20.20 23.85
CA ASN A 229 -22.59 -20.12 23.11
C ASN A 229 -22.45 -19.41 21.77
N ALA A 230 -21.64 -18.34 21.71
CA ALA A 230 -21.33 -17.64 20.46
C ALA A 230 -20.56 -18.55 19.49
N ARG A 231 -19.62 -19.36 19.98
CA ARG A 231 -18.86 -20.35 19.18
C ARG A 231 -19.78 -21.44 18.61
N GLU A 232 -20.66 -22.00 19.41
CA GLU A 232 -21.64 -23.02 18.95
C GLU A 232 -22.55 -22.42 17.86
N THR A 233 -23.06 -21.22 18.09
CA THR A 233 -23.91 -20.50 17.12
C THR A 233 -23.17 -20.25 15.81
N TYR A 234 -21.91 -19.78 15.89
CA TYR A 234 -21.06 -19.56 14.72
C TYR A 234 -20.80 -20.87 13.96
N ILE A 235 -20.41 -21.94 14.64
CA ILE A 235 -20.16 -23.25 14.04
C ILE A 235 -21.40 -23.75 13.29
N LYS A 236 -22.56 -23.64 13.91
CA LYS A 236 -23.85 -24.04 13.32
C LYS A 236 -24.12 -23.23 12.03
N TYR A 237 -24.07 -21.92 12.08
CA TYR A 237 -24.37 -21.08 10.92
C TYR A 237 -23.33 -21.24 9.81
N ASN A 238 -22.05 -21.36 10.17
CA ASN A 238 -20.99 -21.62 9.21
C ASN A 238 -21.18 -22.96 8.49
N ALA A 239 -21.59 -24.02 9.20
CA ALA A 239 -21.89 -25.31 8.62
C ALA A 239 -23.11 -25.25 7.66
N GLU A 240 -24.18 -24.55 8.07
CA GLU A 240 -25.36 -24.34 7.22
C GLU A 240 -25.01 -23.63 5.92
N TYR A 241 -24.22 -22.51 6.00
CA TYR A 241 -23.81 -21.76 4.82
C TYR A 241 -22.79 -22.52 3.97
N LYS A 242 -21.86 -23.26 4.56
CA LYS A 242 -20.93 -24.13 3.80
C LYS A 242 -21.68 -25.18 3.00
N ALA A 243 -22.71 -25.79 3.57
CA ALA A 243 -23.54 -26.77 2.85
C ALA A 243 -24.32 -26.11 1.70
N ALA A 244 -24.90 -24.93 1.93
CA ALA A 244 -25.66 -24.22 0.90
C ALA A 244 -24.78 -23.72 -0.29
N ILE A 245 -23.52 -23.34 -0.02
CA ILE A 245 -22.59 -22.81 -1.01
C ILE A 245 -21.92 -23.95 -1.81
N LYS A 246 -21.87 -25.16 -1.31
CA LYS A 246 -21.06 -26.26 -1.86
C LYS A 246 -21.33 -26.52 -3.35
N ASP A 247 -22.58 -26.58 -3.74
CA ASP A 247 -22.96 -26.89 -5.12
C ASP A 247 -22.61 -25.70 -6.05
N GLU A 248 -22.89 -24.47 -5.62
CA GLU A 248 -22.51 -23.26 -6.34
C GLU A 248 -20.98 -23.14 -6.52
N ALA A 249 -20.22 -23.45 -5.48
CA ALA A 249 -18.76 -23.46 -5.54
C ALA A 249 -18.23 -24.46 -6.59
N GLU A 250 -18.87 -25.64 -6.69
CA GLU A 250 -18.49 -26.65 -7.68
C GLU A 250 -18.84 -26.21 -9.10
N GLU A 251 -20.01 -25.60 -9.31
CA GLU A 251 -20.38 -25.02 -10.61
C GLU A 251 -19.38 -23.93 -11.04
N VAL A 252 -18.95 -23.08 -10.11
CA VAL A 252 -17.94 -22.03 -10.36
C VAL A 252 -16.57 -22.65 -10.70
N ARG A 253 -16.17 -23.74 -10.03
CA ARG A 253 -14.93 -24.47 -10.39
C ARG A 253 -14.99 -25.04 -11.81
N GLN A 254 -16.13 -25.61 -12.19
CA GLN A 254 -16.35 -26.16 -13.53
C GLN A 254 -16.40 -25.05 -14.60
N ALA A 255 -16.85 -23.84 -14.25
CA ALA A 255 -16.84 -22.68 -15.12
C ALA A 255 -15.42 -22.09 -15.33
N GLY A 256 -14.39 -22.59 -14.63
CA GLY A 256 -13.01 -22.10 -14.71
C GLY A 256 -12.51 -21.32 -13.49
N GLY A 257 -13.33 -21.23 -12.41
CA GLY A 257 -12.99 -20.51 -11.21
C GLY A 257 -13.07 -18.98 -11.38
N LEU A 258 -12.36 -18.23 -10.54
CA LEU A 258 -12.37 -16.76 -10.60
C LEU A 258 -11.54 -16.25 -11.78
N PHE A 259 -12.12 -15.39 -12.62
CA PHE A 259 -11.42 -14.71 -13.69
C PHE A 259 -10.93 -13.34 -13.21
N ILE A 260 -9.64 -13.08 -13.30
CA ILE A 260 -9.02 -11.78 -13.04
C ILE A 260 -8.83 -11.03 -14.33
N LEU A 261 -9.44 -9.87 -14.44
CA LEU A 261 -9.33 -9.01 -15.58
C LEU A 261 -8.63 -7.70 -15.19
N GLY A 262 -7.40 -7.48 -15.66
CA GLY A 262 -6.69 -6.23 -15.48
C GLY A 262 -6.99 -5.29 -16.64
N THR A 263 -7.42 -4.06 -16.37
CA THR A 263 -7.69 -3.06 -17.42
C THR A 263 -6.44 -2.30 -17.86
N GLU A 264 -5.34 -2.47 -17.14
CA GLU A 264 -4.03 -1.86 -17.40
C GLU A 264 -2.94 -2.63 -16.64
N ARG A 265 -1.69 -2.46 -17.07
CA ARG A 265 -0.52 -2.86 -16.28
C ARG A 265 -0.12 -1.76 -15.31
N HIS A 266 0.24 -2.16 -14.11
CA HIS A 266 0.74 -1.24 -13.08
C HIS A 266 2.20 -0.87 -13.31
N GLU A 267 2.67 0.16 -12.62
CA GLU A 267 4.08 0.56 -12.65
C GLU A 267 5.02 -0.51 -12.04
N SER A 268 4.49 -1.43 -11.22
CA SER A 268 5.24 -2.54 -10.63
C SER A 268 4.60 -3.88 -10.96
N ARG A 269 5.42 -4.82 -11.45
CA ARG A 269 5.04 -6.21 -11.72
C ARG A 269 4.51 -6.91 -10.45
N ARG A 270 5.01 -6.52 -9.29
CA ARG A 270 4.54 -7.02 -7.99
C ARG A 270 3.04 -6.78 -7.79
N ILE A 271 2.54 -5.62 -8.20
CA ILE A 271 1.12 -5.27 -8.08
C ILE A 271 0.27 -6.10 -9.06
N ASP A 272 0.73 -6.29 -10.28
CA ASP A 272 0.08 -7.17 -11.25
C ASP A 272 -0.01 -8.61 -10.73
N ASN A 273 1.07 -9.11 -10.15
CA ASN A 273 1.11 -10.46 -9.55
C ASN A 273 0.19 -10.56 -8.32
N GLN A 274 0.04 -9.50 -7.52
CA GLN A 274 -0.92 -9.47 -6.41
C GLN A 274 -2.37 -9.49 -6.91
N LEU A 275 -2.65 -8.86 -8.04
CA LEU A 275 -3.96 -8.92 -8.67
C LEU A 275 -4.24 -10.33 -9.21
N ARG A 276 -3.33 -10.91 -10.00
CA ARG A 276 -3.42 -12.30 -10.48
C ARG A 276 -3.58 -13.29 -9.34
N GLY A 277 -2.82 -13.11 -8.25
CA GLY A 277 -2.83 -13.97 -7.07
C GLY A 277 -4.13 -13.97 -6.26
N ARG A 278 -5.15 -13.23 -6.68
CA ARG A 278 -6.50 -13.32 -6.10
C ARG A 278 -7.29 -14.51 -6.64
N ALA A 279 -6.92 -15.05 -7.80
CA ALA A 279 -7.47 -16.29 -8.36
C ALA A 279 -6.51 -17.48 -8.19
N GLY A 280 -7.02 -18.69 -8.28
CA GLY A 280 -6.23 -19.91 -8.21
C GLY A 280 -5.69 -20.20 -6.81
N ARG A 281 -6.36 -19.78 -5.78
CA ARG A 281 -5.97 -20.03 -4.37
C ARG A 281 -6.37 -21.44 -3.95
N GLN A 282 -5.62 -22.01 -3.00
CA GLN A 282 -5.91 -23.34 -2.43
C GLN A 282 -5.92 -24.49 -3.45
N GLY A 283 -5.35 -24.27 -4.65
CA GLY A 283 -5.39 -25.23 -5.75
C GLY A 283 -6.68 -25.18 -6.56
N ASP A 284 -7.54 -24.21 -6.35
CA ASP A 284 -8.73 -23.98 -7.18
C ASP A 284 -8.32 -23.51 -8.59
N PRO A 285 -9.12 -23.80 -9.64
CA PRO A 285 -8.93 -23.21 -10.95
C PRO A 285 -9.12 -21.69 -10.90
N GLY A 286 -8.59 -21.02 -11.89
CA GLY A 286 -8.73 -19.57 -12.07
C GLY A 286 -8.07 -19.14 -13.36
N GLU A 287 -8.39 -17.94 -13.80
CA GLU A 287 -7.83 -17.38 -15.01
C GLU A 287 -7.42 -15.92 -14.79
N SER A 288 -6.43 -15.44 -15.53
CA SER A 288 -6.11 -14.02 -15.55
C SER A 288 -5.77 -13.53 -16.95
N ARG A 289 -6.17 -12.30 -17.27
CA ARG A 289 -5.79 -11.60 -18.51
C ARG A 289 -5.73 -10.10 -18.29
N PHE A 290 -4.76 -9.44 -18.92
CA PHE A 290 -4.67 -7.99 -18.96
C PHE A 290 -5.06 -7.46 -20.34
N PHE A 291 -5.84 -6.39 -20.32
CA PHE A 291 -6.26 -5.63 -21.50
C PHE A 291 -5.56 -4.27 -21.45
N ILE A 292 -4.75 -3.98 -22.44
CA ILE A 292 -3.84 -2.85 -22.43
C ILE A 292 -4.12 -1.97 -23.64
N SER A 293 -4.05 -0.66 -23.47
CA SER A 293 -4.06 0.30 -24.57
C SER A 293 -2.70 0.97 -24.72
N LEU A 294 -2.34 1.36 -25.93
CA LEU A 294 -1.17 2.20 -26.16
C LEU A 294 -1.33 3.61 -25.57
N GLU A 295 -2.56 4.01 -25.26
CA GLU A 295 -2.87 5.27 -24.60
C GLU A 295 -2.76 5.19 -23.07
N ASP A 296 -2.63 3.99 -22.49
CA ASP A 296 -2.44 3.81 -21.04
C ASP A 296 -1.16 4.51 -20.56
N ASP A 297 -1.19 5.04 -19.36
CA ASP A 297 -0.11 5.86 -18.81
C ASP A 297 1.26 5.21 -18.83
N LEU A 298 1.33 3.90 -18.53
CA LEU A 298 2.59 3.15 -18.60
C LEU A 298 3.13 3.11 -20.03
N MET A 299 2.26 2.86 -21.00
CA MET A 299 2.63 2.79 -22.41
C MET A 299 3.01 4.15 -22.95
N ARG A 300 2.27 5.20 -22.61
CA ARG A 300 2.53 6.57 -23.03
C ARG A 300 3.88 7.08 -22.49
N LYS A 301 4.20 6.83 -21.22
CA LYS A 301 5.43 7.32 -20.57
C LYS A 301 6.67 6.49 -20.91
N PHE A 302 6.52 5.19 -21.09
CA PHE A 302 7.65 4.25 -21.15
C PHE A 302 7.61 3.25 -22.30
N GLY A 303 6.46 3.05 -22.96
CA GLY A 303 6.28 2.12 -24.08
C GLY A 303 6.78 2.63 -25.42
N GLY A 304 6.99 3.93 -25.50
CA GLY A 304 7.71 4.61 -26.53
C GLY A 304 7.00 4.73 -27.89
N GLU A 305 7.40 5.79 -28.56
CA GLU A 305 7.02 6.16 -29.93
C GLU A 305 7.22 5.03 -30.95
N ARG A 306 8.14 4.08 -30.66
CA ARG A 306 8.43 2.93 -31.56
C ARG A 306 7.24 1.97 -31.70
N VAL A 307 6.51 1.69 -30.61
CA VAL A 307 5.35 0.79 -30.66
C VAL A 307 4.20 1.51 -31.38
N GLN A 308 3.99 2.80 -31.12
CA GLN A 308 2.99 3.60 -31.83
C GLN A 308 3.27 3.69 -33.35
N SER A 309 4.52 3.91 -33.75
CA SER A 309 4.87 3.98 -35.17
C SER A 309 4.68 2.66 -35.91
N VAL A 310 5.00 1.54 -35.27
CA VAL A 310 4.74 0.20 -35.82
C VAL A 310 3.26 -0.06 -35.98
N MET A 311 2.44 0.34 -35.02
CA MET A 311 0.99 0.15 -35.07
C MET A 311 0.31 1.01 -36.15
N GLN A 312 0.74 2.26 -36.30
CA GLN A 312 0.25 3.13 -37.38
C GLN A 312 0.60 2.58 -38.75
N THR A 313 1.77 1.96 -38.89
CA THR A 313 2.22 1.38 -40.17
C THR A 313 1.48 0.09 -40.53
N LEU A 314 1.02 -0.68 -39.52
CA LEU A 314 0.31 -1.95 -39.75
C LEU A 314 -1.17 -1.81 -40.10
N GLY A 315 -1.75 -0.60 -40.03
CA GLY A 315 -3.15 -0.35 -40.41
C GLY A 315 -4.21 -1.17 -39.65
N ILE A 316 -3.91 -1.53 -38.39
CA ILE A 316 -4.76 -2.40 -37.56
C ILE A 316 -6.01 -1.65 -37.13
N GLU A 317 -7.16 -2.28 -37.25
CA GLU A 317 -8.45 -1.77 -36.78
C GLU A 317 -8.48 -1.62 -35.25
N ASP A 318 -9.25 -0.66 -34.76
CA ASP A 318 -9.24 -0.28 -33.32
C ASP A 318 -9.74 -1.40 -32.38
N ASP A 319 -10.59 -2.30 -32.89
CA ASP A 319 -11.24 -3.38 -32.12
C ASP A 319 -10.50 -4.73 -32.18
N VAL A 320 -9.39 -4.82 -32.93
CA VAL A 320 -8.61 -6.05 -33.11
C VAL A 320 -7.49 -6.11 -32.06
N PRO A 321 -7.49 -7.12 -31.16
CA PRO A 321 -6.41 -7.30 -30.21
C PRO A 321 -5.15 -7.77 -30.92
N ILE A 322 -4.01 -7.28 -30.45
CA ILE A 322 -2.70 -7.77 -30.84
C ILE A 322 -2.20 -8.65 -29.70
N GLU A 323 -2.25 -9.95 -29.93
CA GLU A 323 -1.64 -10.95 -29.05
C GLU A 323 -0.25 -11.24 -29.60
N ASN A 324 0.77 -10.70 -28.94
CA ASN A 324 2.14 -10.94 -29.35
C ASN A 324 3.06 -10.97 -28.12
N ALA A 325 3.71 -12.09 -27.90
CA ALA A 325 4.68 -12.31 -26.82
C ALA A 325 5.81 -11.25 -26.81
N PHE A 326 6.13 -10.66 -27.96
CA PHE A 326 7.12 -9.57 -28.03
C PHE A 326 6.59 -8.29 -27.35
N LEU A 327 5.30 -7.96 -27.52
CA LEU A 327 4.69 -6.80 -26.86
C LEU A 327 4.64 -6.99 -25.34
N THR A 328 4.24 -8.17 -24.87
CA THR A 328 4.25 -8.51 -23.44
C THR A 328 5.64 -8.34 -22.83
N LYS A 329 6.69 -8.84 -23.49
CA LYS A 329 8.08 -8.63 -23.05
C LYS A 329 8.52 -7.17 -23.06
N THR A 330 8.05 -6.39 -24.02
CA THR A 330 8.34 -4.95 -24.09
C THR A 330 7.69 -4.20 -22.94
N ILE A 331 6.46 -4.54 -22.59
CA ILE A 331 5.74 -3.98 -21.45
C ILE A 331 6.46 -4.32 -20.14
N GLU A 332 6.84 -5.59 -19.95
CA GLU A 332 7.62 -6.01 -18.77
C GLU A 332 8.97 -5.29 -18.68
N SER A 333 9.64 -5.08 -19.80
CA SER A 333 10.88 -4.29 -19.84
C SER A 333 10.66 -2.84 -19.42
N SER A 334 9.53 -2.25 -19.83
CA SER A 334 9.13 -0.90 -19.44
C SER A 334 8.84 -0.83 -17.93
N GLN A 335 8.12 -1.82 -17.38
CA GLN A 335 7.89 -1.92 -15.94
C GLN A 335 9.21 -2.02 -15.17
N ARG A 336 10.15 -2.86 -15.59
CA ARG A 336 11.49 -2.98 -14.96
C ARG A 336 12.25 -1.65 -14.94
N LYS A 337 12.13 -0.83 -15.99
CA LYS A 337 12.75 0.51 -16.02
C LYS A 337 12.11 1.45 -14.98
N VAL A 338 10.79 1.41 -14.86
CA VAL A 338 10.04 2.20 -13.87
C VAL A 338 10.40 1.75 -12.45
N GLU A 339 10.37 0.44 -12.19
CA GLU A 339 10.79 -0.16 -10.92
C GLU A 339 12.21 0.28 -10.54
N GLY A 340 13.16 0.19 -11.47
CA GLY A 340 14.55 0.61 -11.24
C GLY A 340 14.68 2.11 -10.94
N ARG A 341 13.93 2.96 -11.66
CA ARG A 341 13.88 4.40 -11.36
C ARG A 341 13.32 4.68 -9.97
N ASN A 342 12.20 4.06 -9.65
CA ASN A 342 11.54 4.24 -8.34
C ASN A 342 12.43 3.72 -7.21
N PHE A 343 13.13 2.60 -7.42
CA PHE A 343 14.13 2.09 -6.49
C PHE A 343 15.28 3.10 -6.27
N SER A 344 15.83 3.67 -7.36
CA SER A 344 16.89 4.68 -7.25
C SER A 344 16.44 5.92 -6.45
N ILE A 345 15.21 6.38 -6.66
CA ILE A 345 14.64 7.50 -5.90
C ILE A 345 14.54 7.13 -4.41
N ARG A 346 13.97 5.96 -4.09
CA ARG A 346 13.87 5.49 -2.69
C ARG A 346 15.24 5.34 -2.02
N LYS A 347 16.23 4.84 -2.76
CA LYS A 347 17.60 4.69 -2.27
C LYS A 347 18.23 6.05 -1.96
N ASN A 348 18.12 7.02 -2.87
CA ASN A 348 18.66 8.36 -2.63
C ASN A 348 18.04 9.01 -1.38
N VAL A 349 16.72 8.87 -1.21
CA VAL A 349 16.04 9.37 0.00
C VAL A 349 16.59 8.69 1.26
N LEU A 350 16.83 7.37 1.20
CA LEU A 350 17.41 6.62 2.31
C LEU A 350 18.84 7.08 2.62
N ASP A 351 19.68 7.26 1.59
CA ASP A 351 21.08 7.71 1.76
C ASP A 351 21.14 9.07 2.48
N PHE A 352 20.22 9.99 2.18
CA PHE A 352 20.11 11.26 2.89
C PHE A 352 19.57 11.09 4.33
N ASP A 353 18.55 10.24 4.52
CA ASP A 353 17.99 10.00 5.85
C ASP A 353 18.95 9.24 6.76
N ASP A 354 19.86 8.44 6.22
CA ASP A 354 20.90 7.75 6.99
C ASP A 354 21.82 8.74 7.72
N VAL A 355 22.20 9.86 7.09
CA VAL A 355 22.97 10.92 7.74
C VAL A 355 22.18 11.53 8.91
N MET A 356 20.90 11.86 8.67
CA MET A 356 20.03 12.39 9.71
C MET A 356 19.79 11.37 10.85
N SER A 357 19.69 10.09 10.50
CA SER A 357 19.51 8.99 11.46
C SER A 357 20.75 8.84 12.36
N GLN A 358 21.97 8.92 11.80
CA GLN A 358 23.21 8.88 12.58
C GLN A 358 23.29 10.06 13.56
N GLN A 359 22.98 11.28 13.12
CA GLN A 359 22.93 12.45 14.00
C GLN A 359 21.90 12.26 15.13
N ARG A 360 20.73 11.76 14.79
CA ARG A 360 19.66 11.45 15.76
C ARG A 360 20.12 10.43 16.81
N MET A 361 20.72 9.34 16.35
CA MET A 361 21.24 8.28 17.26
C MET A 361 22.29 8.83 18.20
N THR A 362 23.21 9.68 17.72
CA THR A 362 24.23 10.32 18.54
C THR A 362 23.60 11.17 19.63
N ILE A 363 22.67 12.05 19.26
CA ILE A 363 21.99 12.94 20.22
C ILE A 363 21.14 12.14 21.21
N TYR A 364 20.42 11.13 20.74
CA TYR A 364 19.55 10.32 21.61
C TYR A 364 20.37 9.44 22.56
N SER A 365 21.53 8.92 22.14
CA SER A 365 22.42 8.17 23.04
C SER A 365 22.99 9.07 24.16
N GLN A 366 23.36 10.30 23.82
CA GLN A 366 23.79 11.29 24.82
C GLN A 366 22.66 11.67 25.77
N ARG A 367 21.46 11.90 25.23
CA ARG A 367 20.27 12.20 26.05
C ARG A 367 19.92 11.03 26.97
N ALA A 368 20.01 9.78 26.49
CA ALA A 368 19.74 8.60 27.31
C ALA A 368 20.67 8.54 28.52
N LYS A 369 21.99 8.76 28.34
CA LYS A 369 22.97 8.79 29.43
C LYS A 369 22.58 9.80 30.52
N VAL A 370 22.14 11.00 30.12
CA VAL A 370 21.68 12.03 31.08
C VAL A 370 20.41 11.59 31.80
N LEU A 371 19.43 11.00 31.09
CA LEU A 371 18.16 10.54 31.66
C LEU A 371 18.36 9.33 32.59
N ASP A 372 19.30 8.46 32.26
CA ASP A 372 19.67 7.27 33.09
C ASP A 372 20.51 7.64 34.31
N GLY A 373 20.90 8.92 34.47
CA GLY A 373 21.62 9.44 35.60
C GLY A 373 23.12 9.12 35.58
N GLU A 374 23.68 8.82 34.39
CA GLU A 374 25.13 8.68 34.24
C GLU A 374 25.84 10.01 34.51
N ASP A 375 27.01 9.95 35.12
CA ASP A 375 27.86 11.15 35.32
C ASP A 375 28.48 11.59 34.00
N VAL A 376 27.97 12.69 33.44
CA VAL A 376 28.43 13.28 32.18
C VAL A 376 29.41 14.43 32.39
N SER A 377 29.90 14.66 33.66
CA SER A 377 30.76 15.79 34.02
C SER A 377 32.04 15.87 33.19
N ASP A 378 32.71 14.73 32.99
CA ASP A 378 33.94 14.70 32.20
C ASP A 378 33.66 14.93 30.68
N TYR A 379 32.54 14.46 30.20
CA TYR A 379 32.10 14.72 28.81
C TYR A 379 31.90 16.22 28.61
N VAL A 380 31.17 16.89 29.51
CA VAL A 380 30.92 18.33 29.45
C VAL A 380 32.24 19.12 29.56
N LYS A 381 33.15 18.75 30.44
CA LYS A 381 34.48 19.39 30.55
C LYS A 381 35.27 19.27 29.24
N ASN A 382 35.24 18.11 28.60
CA ASN A 382 35.89 17.91 27.29
C ASN A 382 35.26 18.76 26.19
N MET A 383 33.95 18.86 26.13
CA MET A 383 33.28 19.75 25.19
C MET A 383 33.68 21.21 25.38
N ILE A 384 33.74 21.68 26.65
CA ILE A 384 34.17 23.03 26.95
C ILE A 384 35.61 23.24 26.48
N LYS A 385 36.49 22.28 26.79
CA LYS A 385 37.90 22.34 26.36
C LYS A 385 38.04 22.40 24.84
N GLU A 386 37.40 21.50 24.11
CA GLU A 386 37.41 21.49 22.66
C GLU A 386 36.89 22.81 22.07
N THR A 387 35.79 23.34 22.60
CA THR A 387 35.23 24.63 22.17
C THR A 387 36.24 25.78 22.40
N ILE A 388 36.93 25.79 23.54
CA ILE A 388 37.97 26.79 23.84
C ILE A 388 39.15 26.66 22.87
N GLU A 389 39.66 25.41 22.64
CA GLU A 389 40.76 25.16 21.72
C GLU A 389 40.45 25.55 20.29
N GLU A 390 39.26 25.27 19.78
CA GLU A 390 38.82 25.65 18.42
C GLU A 390 38.74 27.17 18.27
N ASN A 391 38.16 27.85 19.26
CA ASN A 391 38.08 29.32 19.22
C ASN A 391 39.46 29.95 19.33
N VAL A 392 40.32 29.46 20.19
CA VAL A 392 41.73 29.93 20.25
C VAL A 392 42.42 29.75 18.92
N LYS A 393 42.31 28.58 18.29
CA LYS A 393 42.87 28.36 16.93
C LYS A 393 42.32 29.33 15.88
N THR A 394 41.03 29.69 15.98
CA THR A 394 40.39 30.59 15.02
C THR A 394 40.86 32.03 15.20
N TYR A 395 40.90 32.54 16.45
CA TYR A 395 41.25 33.94 16.72
C TYR A 395 42.76 34.18 16.91
N CYS A 396 43.55 33.11 17.17
CA CYS A 396 44.98 33.15 17.33
C CYS A 396 45.68 32.25 16.31
N SER A 397 45.25 32.31 15.05
CA SER A 397 45.76 31.46 13.97
C SER A 397 47.12 31.87 13.41
N ASP A 398 47.62 33.08 13.69
CA ASP A 398 48.89 33.61 13.21
C ASP A 398 50.07 33.13 14.10
N ASP A 399 51.20 32.85 13.49
CA ASP A 399 52.41 32.46 14.17
C ASP A 399 52.99 33.59 15.08
N TYR A 400 52.65 34.82 14.82
CA TYR A 400 53.07 35.98 15.60
C TYR A 400 51.97 36.41 16.55
N PRO A 401 52.18 36.38 17.89
CA PRO A 401 51.18 36.78 18.86
C PRO A 401 50.62 38.19 18.72
N GLU A 402 51.43 39.07 18.13
CA GLU A 402 51.02 40.49 17.86
C GLU A 402 49.83 40.60 16.89
N ASN A 403 49.64 39.59 16.07
CA ASN A 403 48.53 39.55 15.09
C ASN A 403 47.29 38.85 15.63
N TRP A 404 47.30 38.32 16.86
CA TRP A 404 46.19 37.62 17.43
C TRP A 404 45.01 38.54 17.74
N ASN A 405 43.79 38.15 17.35
CA ASN A 405 42.58 38.91 17.63
C ASN A 405 42.03 38.57 19.02
N LEU A 406 42.76 38.98 20.06
CA LEU A 406 42.38 38.73 21.44
C LEU A 406 41.08 39.49 21.84
N ILE A 407 40.80 40.61 21.21
CA ILE A 407 39.57 41.38 21.49
C ILE A 407 38.36 40.59 20.98
N GLY A 408 38.42 40.06 19.75
CA GLY A 408 37.36 39.24 19.17
C GLY A 408 37.17 37.94 19.96
N LEU A 409 38.25 37.28 20.40
CA LEU A 409 38.19 36.07 21.23
C LEU A 409 37.47 36.35 22.56
N ARG A 410 37.80 37.46 23.23
CA ARG A 410 37.16 37.88 24.48
C ARG A 410 35.70 38.20 24.30
N GLU A 411 35.33 38.89 23.24
CA GLU A 411 33.93 39.21 22.91
C GLU A 411 33.13 37.92 22.60
N HIS A 412 33.72 36.96 21.87
CA HIS A 412 33.09 35.67 21.58
C HIS A 412 32.77 34.92 22.85
N PHE A 413 33.73 34.74 23.75
CA PHE A 413 33.48 34.09 25.05
C PHE A 413 32.53 34.86 25.98
N ALA A 414 32.57 36.18 25.96
CA ALA A 414 31.61 37.01 26.72
C ALA A 414 30.17 36.81 26.23
N ASN A 415 29.98 36.67 24.93
CA ASN A 415 28.66 36.38 24.33
C ASN A 415 28.16 34.97 24.65
N MET A 416 29.03 33.98 24.83
CA MET A 416 28.66 32.64 25.30
C MET A 416 28.25 32.61 26.79
N GLN A 417 28.28 33.76 27.52
CA GLN A 417 27.96 33.88 28.94
C GLN A 417 28.84 33.07 29.91
N ILE A 418 29.94 32.50 29.42
CA ILE A 418 30.84 31.64 30.22
C ILE A 418 31.63 32.47 31.29
N GLY A 419 31.66 33.78 31.14
CA GLY A 419 32.49 34.64 31.99
C GLY A 419 31.77 35.52 33.05
N ARG A 420 30.43 35.53 33.07
CA ARG A 420 29.70 36.48 33.99
C ARG A 420 29.29 35.86 35.33
N ALA A 421 29.29 34.56 35.46
CA ALA A 421 28.90 33.87 36.70
C ALA A 421 30.02 33.82 37.77
N SER A 422 31.30 33.89 37.35
CA SER A 422 32.45 33.72 38.26
C SER A 422 33.08 35.01 38.80
N CYS A 423 32.55 36.19 38.46
CA CYS A 423 33.08 37.46 38.92
C CYS A 423 32.22 38.17 39.99
N ARG A 424 31.40 37.41 40.75
CA ARG A 424 30.55 37.95 41.83
C ARG A 424 30.69 37.19 43.15
N GLU A 425 31.84 36.56 43.40
CA GLU A 425 32.23 36.15 44.73
C GLU A 425 33.59 36.72 45.08
#